data_e76798dabf30f07792cf7e8f9a681cea
#
_entry.id   e76798dabf30f07792cf7e8f9a681cea
#
_cell.length_a   1.000
_cell.length_b   1.000
_cell.length_c   1.000
_cell.angle_alpha   90.00
_cell.angle_beta   90.00
_cell.angle_gamma   90.00
#
_symmetry.space_group_name_H-M   'P 1'
#
loop_
_entity.id
_entity.type
_entity.pdbx_description
1 polymer ?
#
loop_
_entity_poly.entity_id
_entity_poly.type
_entity_poly.pdbx_seq_one_letter_code
_entity_poly.pdbx_strand_id
1 'polypeptide(L)'
;MSKIWGSIFIISIVVAIFLGNANIVITSIMESGKVAITNVLELTGMMCFWNGIFNILENTSILKTFSKYLKKFILKLFDKKKLSEKAIEYISLNITSNIIGIGNASTLNGIKAMEELQLKNDKKDVPNNNMTTFVLLNTASIQIIPTSMIALRAMYG
;
A
#
# COMPACT_ATOMS: atom_id res chain seq x y z
N MET A 1 1.70 20.41 -3.01
CA MET A 1 0.97 20.05 -1.78
C MET A 1 1.57 20.70 -0.52
N SER A 2 2.87 20.56 -0.22
CA SER A 2 3.46 21.13 1.01
C SER A 2 3.32 22.64 1.17
N LYS A 3 3.42 23.41 0.08
CA LYS A 3 3.24 24.88 0.13
C LYS A 3 1.83 25.31 0.54
N ILE A 4 0.80 24.58 0.07
CA ILE A 4 -0.61 24.85 0.43
C ILE A 4 -0.84 24.61 1.92
N TRP A 5 -0.40 23.47 2.43
CA TRP A 5 -0.50 23.14 3.85
C TRP A 5 0.26 24.13 4.73
N GLY A 6 1.49 24.49 4.33
CA GLY A 6 2.28 25.50 5.03
C GLY A 6 1.60 26.88 5.07
N SER A 7 0.99 27.31 3.95
CA SER A 7 0.25 28.58 3.91
C SER A 7 -0.97 28.57 4.81
N ILE A 8 -1.77 27.50 4.79
CA ILE A 8 -2.94 27.35 5.67
C ILE A 8 -2.52 27.41 7.15
N PHE A 9 -1.45 26.72 7.51
CA PHE A 9 -0.93 26.72 8.87
C PHE A 9 -0.49 28.10 9.34
N ILE A 10 0.27 28.83 8.51
CA ILE A 10 0.73 30.19 8.82
C ILE A 10 -0.47 31.15 8.95
N ILE A 11 -1.42 31.10 8.01
CA ILE A 11 -2.62 31.94 8.04
C ILE A 11 -3.42 31.70 9.33
N SER A 12 -3.59 30.41 9.70
CA SER A 12 -4.32 30.03 10.93
C SER A 12 -3.69 30.62 12.18
N ILE A 13 -2.36 30.59 12.29
CA ILE A 13 -1.62 31.19 13.42
C ILE A 13 -1.83 32.70 13.44
N VAL A 14 -1.66 33.39 12.31
CA VAL A 14 -1.81 34.85 12.20
C VAL A 14 -3.22 35.27 12.63
N VAL A 15 -4.25 34.61 12.09
CA VAL A 15 -5.65 34.90 12.45
C VAL A 15 -5.90 34.66 13.93
N ALA A 16 -5.40 33.59 14.51
CA ALA A 16 -5.58 33.31 15.93
C ALA A 16 -4.92 34.38 16.85
N ILE A 17 -3.76 34.90 16.44
CA ILE A 17 -3.10 36.00 17.15
C ILE A 17 -3.95 37.28 17.09
N PHE A 18 -4.47 37.63 15.90
CA PHE A 18 -5.35 38.81 15.74
C PHE A 18 -6.65 38.69 16.54
N LEU A 19 -7.19 37.47 16.70
CA LEU A 19 -8.38 37.22 17.52
C LEU A 19 -8.09 37.11 19.03
N GLY A 20 -6.86 37.34 19.48
CA GLY A 20 -6.47 37.24 20.89
C GLY A 20 -6.38 35.80 21.43
N ASN A 21 -6.41 34.80 20.57
CA ASN A 21 -6.45 33.36 20.91
C ASN A 21 -5.07 32.69 20.88
N ALA A 22 -3.99 33.43 21.15
CA ALA A 22 -2.62 32.91 21.10
C ALA A 22 -2.39 31.71 22.04
N ASN A 23 -3.00 31.72 23.22
CA ASN A 23 -2.91 30.60 24.16
C ASN A 23 -3.54 29.29 23.61
N ILE A 24 -4.64 29.41 22.84
CA ILE A 24 -5.30 28.27 22.21
C ILE A 24 -4.38 27.63 21.16
N VAL A 25 -3.63 28.46 20.42
CA VAL A 25 -2.66 27.97 19.43
C VAL A 25 -1.57 27.14 20.10
N ILE A 26 -0.99 27.63 21.19
CA ILE A 26 0.07 26.98 21.93
C ILE A 26 -0.42 25.63 22.49
N THR A 27 -1.56 25.63 23.17
CA THR A 27 -2.15 24.38 23.72
C THR A 27 -2.50 23.40 22.62
N SER A 28 -3.09 23.83 21.51
CA SER A 28 -3.42 22.97 20.38
C SER A 28 -2.19 22.35 19.72
N ILE A 29 -1.06 23.09 19.62
CA ILE A 29 0.20 22.54 19.09
C ILE A 29 0.72 21.43 20.02
N MET A 30 0.72 21.66 21.33
CA MET A 30 1.18 20.67 22.31
C MET A 30 0.29 19.42 22.34
N GLU A 31 -1.03 19.61 22.32
CA GLU A 31 -2.00 18.50 22.25
C GLU A 31 -1.88 17.71 20.94
N SER A 32 -1.77 18.41 19.81
CA SER A 32 -1.62 17.76 18.50
C SER A 32 -0.36 16.88 18.46
N GLY A 33 0.74 17.31 19.07
CA GLY A 33 1.95 16.50 19.19
C GLY A 33 1.71 15.21 19.98
N LYS A 34 1.03 15.32 21.13
CA LYS A 34 0.67 14.17 21.96
C LYS A 34 -0.26 13.20 21.23
N VAL A 35 -1.32 13.72 20.60
CA VAL A 35 -2.27 12.92 19.82
C VAL A 35 -1.57 12.22 18.66
N ALA A 36 -0.67 12.92 17.95
CA ALA A 36 0.08 12.33 16.84
C ALA A 36 0.93 11.13 17.29
N ILE A 37 1.64 11.25 18.44
CA ILE A 37 2.44 10.16 19.00
C ILE A 37 1.54 8.97 19.38
N THR A 38 0.43 9.23 20.05
CA THR A 38 -0.52 8.18 20.45
C THR A 38 -1.05 7.45 19.21
N ASN A 39 -1.50 8.18 18.19
CA ASN A 39 -2.01 7.60 16.95
C ASN A 39 -0.94 6.74 16.24
N VAL A 40 0.32 7.18 16.22
CA VAL A 40 1.43 6.41 15.62
C VAL A 40 1.65 5.11 16.38
N LEU A 41 1.65 5.14 17.72
CA LEU A 41 1.83 3.94 18.54
C LEU A 41 0.69 2.94 18.35
N GLU A 42 -0.55 3.41 18.35
CA GLU A 42 -1.73 2.57 18.14
C GLU A 42 -1.77 1.95 16.73
N LEU A 43 -1.52 2.74 15.69
CA LEU A 43 -1.41 2.25 14.32
C LEU A 43 -0.27 1.22 14.18
N THR A 44 0.88 1.50 14.79
CA THR A 44 2.02 0.58 14.76
C THR A 44 1.67 -0.75 15.42
N GLY A 45 1.02 -0.72 16.58
CA GLY A 45 0.57 -1.93 17.27
C GLY A 45 -0.36 -2.79 16.41
N MET A 46 -1.36 -2.15 15.78
CA MET A 46 -2.30 -2.83 14.89
C MET A 46 -1.61 -3.37 13.62
N MET A 47 -0.69 -2.60 13.03
CA MET A 47 0.09 -3.04 11.87
C MET A 47 1.00 -4.23 12.23
N CYS A 48 1.63 -4.23 13.41
CA CYS A 48 2.44 -5.35 13.89
C CYS A 48 1.59 -6.62 14.08
N PHE A 49 0.40 -6.50 14.65
CA PHE A 49 -0.53 -7.61 14.80
C PHE A 49 -0.91 -8.24 13.46
N TRP A 50 -1.37 -7.41 12.50
CA TRP A 50 -1.73 -7.90 11.16
C TRP A 50 -0.54 -8.47 10.41
N ASN A 51 0.64 -7.85 10.51
CA ASN A 51 1.87 -8.37 9.90
C ASN A 51 2.25 -9.74 10.49
N GLY A 52 2.04 -9.96 11.79
CA GLY A 52 2.23 -11.26 12.42
C GLY A 52 1.32 -12.34 11.81
N ILE A 53 0.01 -12.06 11.70
CA ILE A 53 -0.97 -12.97 11.05
C ILE A 53 -0.56 -13.25 9.60
N PHE A 54 -0.22 -12.22 8.85
CA PHE A 54 0.15 -12.37 7.44
C PHE A 54 1.45 -13.12 7.24
N ASN A 55 2.42 -12.97 8.14
CA ASN A 55 3.66 -13.75 8.11
C ASN A 55 3.37 -15.25 8.26
N ILE A 56 2.43 -15.62 9.11
CA ILE A 56 1.96 -17.01 9.23
C ILE A 56 1.35 -17.48 7.91
N LEU A 57 0.49 -16.67 7.27
CA LEU A 57 -0.14 -17.00 6.00
C LEU A 57 0.89 -17.17 4.86
N GLU A 58 1.91 -16.31 4.81
CA GLU A 58 3.00 -16.39 3.82
C GLU A 58 3.80 -17.70 3.93
N ASN A 59 4.05 -18.15 5.15
CA ASN A 59 4.80 -19.37 5.42
C ASN A 59 3.96 -20.65 5.25
N THR A 60 2.65 -20.51 5.02
CA THR A 60 1.76 -21.63 4.73
C THR A 60 1.57 -21.82 3.21
N SER A 61 1.08 -22.99 2.79
CA SER A 61 0.73 -23.24 1.41
C SER A 61 -0.53 -22.50 0.93
N ILE A 62 -1.23 -21.81 1.82
CA ILE A 62 -2.52 -21.13 1.55
C ILE A 62 -2.34 -20.08 0.45
N LEU A 63 -1.36 -19.20 0.58
CA LEU A 63 -1.08 -18.15 -0.40
C LEU A 63 -0.76 -18.75 -1.79
N LYS A 64 0.07 -19.79 -1.83
CA LYS A 64 0.44 -20.48 -3.07
C LYS A 64 -0.76 -21.18 -3.71
N THR A 65 -1.61 -21.80 -2.90
CA THR A 65 -2.82 -22.47 -3.38
C THR A 65 -3.80 -21.48 -3.97
N PHE A 66 -4.08 -20.38 -3.26
CA PHE A 66 -4.96 -19.32 -3.73
C PHE A 66 -4.43 -18.64 -5.00
N SER A 67 -3.12 -18.39 -5.06
CA SER A 67 -2.44 -17.88 -6.25
C SER A 67 -2.64 -18.79 -7.48
N LYS A 68 -2.61 -20.12 -7.31
CA LYS A 68 -2.88 -21.05 -8.42
C LYS A 68 -4.29 -20.93 -8.99
N TYR A 69 -5.30 -20.71 -8.14
CA TYR A 69 -6.67 -20.50 -8.59
C TYR A 69 -6.82 -19.18 -9.34
N LEU A 70 -6.24 -18.12 -8.82
CA LEU A 70 -6.28 -16.79 -9.45
C LEU A 70 -5.44 -16.68 -10.71
N LYS A 71 -4.35 -17.45 -10.82
CA LYS A 71 -3.44 -17.46 -11.97
C LYS A 71 -4.18 -17.57 -13.31
N LYS A 72 -5.16 -18.47 -13.40
CA LYS A 72 -5.92 -18.71 -14.64
C LYS A 72 -6.74 -17.49 -15.07
N PHE A 73 -7.21 -16.71 -14.10
CA PHE A 73 -7.99 -15.50 -14.34
C PHE A 73 -7.07 -14.32 -14.67
N ILE A 74 -6.01 -14.15 -13.88
CA ILE A 74 -5.02 -13.09 -14.03
C ILE A 74 -4.36 -13.16 -15.42
N LEU A 75 -3.98 -14.36 -15.87
CA LEU A 75 -3.32 -14.55 -17.17
C LEU A 75 -4.17 -14.19 -18.40
N LYS A 76 -5.49 -13.97 -18.24
CA LYS A 76 -6.31 -13.46 -19.34
C LYS A 76 -6.06 -11.98 -19.64
N LEU A 77 -5.49 -11.25 -18.66
CA LEU A 77 -5.20 -9.83 -18.77
C LEU A 77 -3.83 -9.53 -19.39
N PHE A 78 -2.99 -10.55 -19.54
CA PHE A 78 -1.61 -10.40 -19.98
C PHE A 78 -1.36 -11.11 -21.32
N ASP A 79 -0.44 -10.57 -22.13
CA ASP A 79 0.06 -11.25 -23.32
C ASP A 79 1.00 -12.40 -22.91
N LYS A 80 0.49 -13.61 -22.98
CA LYS A 80 1.19 -14.84 -22.58
C LYS A 80 2.47 -15.11 -23.35
N LYS A 81 2.56 -14.65 -24.61
CA LYS A 81 3.73 -14.89 -25.46
C LYS A 81 5.00 -14.22 -24.94
N LYS A 82 4.82 -13.12 -24.18
CA LYS A 82 5.91 -12.30 -23.63
C LYS A 82 6.10 -12.50 -22.12
N LEU A 83 5.56 -13.56 -21.53
CA LEU A 83 5.71 -13.88 -20.12
C LEU A 83 6.65 -15.06 -19.91
N SER A 84 7.56 -14.95 -18.93
CA SER A 84 8.27 -16.08 -18.37
C SER A 84 7.41 -16.81 -17.32
N GLU A 85 7.68 -18.07 -17.05
CA GLU A 85 6.97 -18.79 -15.97
C GLU A 85 7.17 -18.12 -14.62
N LYS A 86 8.38 -17.59 -14.36
CA LYS A 86 8.70 -16.82 -13.14
C LYS A 86 7.90 -15.52 -13.07
N ALA A 87 7.79 -14.77 -14.18
CA ALA A 87 6.96 -13.58 -14.22
C ALA A 87 5.50 -13.91 -13.87
N ILE A 88 4.96 -14.98 -14.41
CA ILE A 88 3.60 -15.44 -14.11
C ILE A 88 3.44 -15.79 -12.63
N GLU A 89 4.41 -16.44 -12.03
CA GLU A 89 4.40 -16.80 -10.61
C GLU A 89 4.41 -15.53 -9.73
N TYR A 90 5.36 -14.61 -9.95
CA TYR A 90 5.47 -13.39 -9.17
C TYR A 90 4.28 -12.44 -9.35
N ILE A 91 3.76 -12.28 -10.57
CA ILE A 91 2.53 -11.52 -10.83
C ILE A 91 1.36 -12.13 -10.05
N SER A 92 1.19 -13.45 -10.10
CA SER A 92 0.10 -14.12 -9.41
C SER A 92 0.22 -14.00 -7.90
N LEU A 93 1.41 -14.11 -7.33
CA LEU A 93 1.66 -13.92 -5.91
C LEU A 93 1.44 -12.47 -5.49
N ASN A 94 1.93 -11.50 -6.27
CA ASN A 94 1.72 -10.07 -5.99
C ASN A 94 0.22 -9.72 -5.94
N ILE A 95 -0.53 -10.07 -6.98
CA ILE A 95 -1.97 -9.75 -7.05
C ILE A 95 -2.74 -10.47 -5.95
N THR A 96 -2.39 -11.75 -5.67
CA THR A 96 -2.99 -12.50 -4.57
C THR A 96 -2.74 -11.82 -3.22
N SER A 97 -1.51 -11.41 -2.96
CA SER A 97 -1.13 -10.71 -1.73
C SER A 97 -1.86 -9.38 -1.58
N ASN A 98 -2.01 -8.62 -2.68
CA ASN A 98 -2.80 -7.38 -2.69
C ASN A 98 -4.27 -7.65 -2.35
N ILE A 99 -4.89 -8.64 -2.97
CA ILE A 99 -6.30 -9.01 -2.72
C ILE A 99 -6.51 -9.40 -1.24
N ILE A 100 -5.58 -10.13 -0.65
CA ILE A 100 -5.65 -10.54 0.77
C ILE A 100 -5.28 -9.36 1.70
N GLY A 101 -4.51 -8.38 1.22
CA GLY A 101 -4.06 -7.23 2.01
C GLY A 101 -2.67 -7.39 2.62
N ILE A 102 -1.84 -8.32 2.12
CA ILE A 102 -0.49 -8.60 2.61
C ILE A 102 0.52 -7.67 1.89
N GLY A 103 0.71 -6.45 2.40
CA GLY A 103 1.52 -5.42 1.73
C GLY A 103 2.97 -5.81 1.50
N ASN A 104 3.63 -6.43 2.47
CA ASN A 104 5.05 -6.80 2.38
C ASN A 104 5.30 -7.83 1.27
N ALA A 105 4.52 -8.93 1.26
CA ALA A 105 4.62 -9.95 0.23
C ALA A 105 4.26 -9.39 -1.16
N SER A 106 3.26 -8.51 -1.21
CA SER A 106 2.88 -7.85 -2.45
C SER A 106 4.03 -7.03 -3.02
N THR A 107 4.68 -6.18 -2.21
CA THR A 107 5.79 -5.33 -2.65
C THR A 107 6.96 -6.15 -3.17
N LEU A 108 7.41 -7.16 -2.42
CA LEU A 108 8.53 -8.01 -2.81
C LEU A 108 8.26 -8.77 -4.10
N ASN A 109 7.08 -9.39 -4.20
CA ASN A 109 6.69 -10.10 -5.42
C ASN A 109 6.45 -9.15 -6.59
N GLY A 110 6.00 -7.93 -6.34
CA GLY A 110 5.82 -6.89 -7.35
C GLY A 110 7.13 -6.45 -7.98
N ILE A 111 8.17 -6.22 -7.19
CA ILE A 111 9.51 -5.89 -7.68
C ILE A 111 10.05 -7.03 -8.54
N LYS A 112 10.02 -8.26 -8.04
CA LYS A 112 10.48 -9.44 -8.79
C LYS A 112 9.69 -9.67 -10.08
N ALA A 113 8.37 -9.43 -10.06
CA ALA A 113 7.55 -9.51 -11.26
C ALA A 113 7.98 -8.50 -12.30
N MET A 114 8.25 -7.26 -11.89
CA MET A 114 8.68 -6.21 -12.80
C MET A 114 10.07 -6.47 -13.37
N GLU A 115 11.00 -6.99 -12.57
CA GLU A 115 12.32 -7.43 -13.02
C GLU A 115 12.21 -8.51 -14.11
N GLU A 116 11.39 -9.54 -13.89
CA GLU A 116 11.16 -10.61 -14.87
C GLU A 116 10.47 -10.11 -16.15
N LEU A 117 9.54 -9.16 -16.03
CA LEU A 117 8.90 -8.51 -17.18
C LEU A 117 9.91 -7.68 -17.98
N GLN A 118 10.85 -7.00 -17.30
CA GLN A 118 11.89 -6.20 -17.94
C GLN A 118 12.91 -7.06 -18.70
N LEU A 119 13.20 -8.27 -18.24
CA LEU A 119 14.08 -9.20 -18.97
C LEU A 119 13.52 -9.56 -20.35
N LYS A 120 12.20 -9.67 -20.47
CA LYS A 120 11.48 -9.97 -21.72
C LYS A 120 11.05 -8.73 -22.50
N ASN A 121 11.43 -7.54 -22.06
CA ASN A 121 11.13 -6.30 -22.73
C ASN A 121 12.13 -6.00 -23.85
N ASP A 122 11.62 -5.85 -25.07
CA ASP A 122 12.44 -5.59 -26.25
C ASP A 122 13.07 -4.19 -26.20
N LYS A 123 12.35 -3.19 -25.66
CA LYS A 123 12.79 -1.81 -25.53
C LYS A 123 13.01 -1.49 -24.06
N LYS A 124 14.26 -1.43 -23.61
CA LYS A 124 14.60 -1.28 -22.19
C LYS A 124 14.16 0.05 -21.56
N ASP A 125 14.03 1.08 -22.35
CA ASP A 125 13.69 2.44 -21.91
C ASP A 125 12.19 2.74 -21.91
N VAL A 126 11.37 1.81 -22.44
CA VAL A 126 9.91 2.00 -22.57
C VAL A 126 9.19 0.78 -22.01
N PRO A 127 8.23 0.94 -21.10
CA PRO A 127 7.46 -0.20 -20.58
C PRO A 127 6.64 -0.85 -21.68
N ASN A 128 6.60 -2.19 -21.68
CA ASN A 128 5.73 -2.94 -22.57
C ASN A 128 4.30 -3.04 -22.00
N ASN A 129 3.36 -3.55 -22.80
CA ASN A 129 1.97 -3.68 -22.40
C ASN A 129 1.77 -4.51 -21.11
N ASN A 130 2.54 -5.58 -20.91
CA ASN A 130 2.44 -6.38 -19.70
C ASN A 130 2.89 -5.61 -18.46
N MET A 131 3.96 -4.82 -18.56
CA MET A 131 4.43 -3.95 -17.47
C MET A 131 3.38 -2.88 -17.14
N THR A 132 2.82 -2.24 -18.16
CA THR A 132 1.76 -1.23 -17.97
C THR A 132 0.51 -1.83 -17.33
N THR A 133 0.05 -3.00 -17.81
CA THR A 133 -1.09 -3.72 -17.23
C THR A 133 -0.83 -4.08 -15.77
N PHE A 134 0.39 -4.53 -15.44
CA PHE A 134 0.77 -4.89 -14.09
C PHE A 134 0.75 -3.68 -13.14
N VAL A 135 1.30 -2.54 -13.57
CA VAL A 135 1.25 -1.29 -12.80
C VAL A 135 -0.18 -0.83 -12.59
N LEU A 136 -1.03 -0.85 -13.61
CA LEU A 136 -2.43 -0.46 -13.50
C LEU A 136 -3.20 -1.33 -12.49
N LEU A 137 -2.99 -2.65 -12.50
CA LEU A 137 -3.62 -3.57 -11.55
C LEU A 137 -3.19 -3.29 -10.11
N ASN A 138 -1.90 -3.00 -9.89
CA ASN A 138 -1.40 -2.64 -8.56
C ASN A 138 -1.93 -1.28 -8.10
N THR A 139 -2.02 -0.30 -9.00
CA THR A 139 -2.56 1.03 -8.71
C THR A 139 -4.04 0.99 -8.34
N ALA A 140 -4.81 0.07 -8.93
CA ALA A 140 -6.22 -0.14 -8.59
C ALA A 140 -6.43 -0.63 -7.15
N SER A 141 -5.38 -1.16 -6.51
CA SER A 141 -5.33 -1.52 -5.08
C SER A 141 -6.55 -2.31 -4.58
N ILE A 142 -6.93 -3.36 -5.30
CA ILE A 142 -8.09 -4.19 -4.93
C ILE A 142 -7.72 -5.03 -3.70
N GLN A 143 -8.40 -4.78 -2.57
CA GLN A 143 -8.22 -5.50 -1.32
C GLN A 143 -9.56 -6.07 -0.83
N ILE A 144 -9.57 -7.34 -0.41
CA ILE A 144 -10.73 -7.94 0.25
C ILE A 144 -10.68 -7.64 1.76
N ILE A 145 -9.49 -7.65 2.34
CA ILE A 145 -9.28 -7.33 3.75
C ILE A 145 -8.53 -5.99 3.84
N PRO A 146 -9.24 -4.86 3.97
CA PRO A 146 -8.60 -3.54 4.06
C PRO A 146 -8.06 -3.31 5.48
N THR A 147 -6.96 -3.97 5.83
CA THR A 147 -6.40 -4.02 7.19
C THR A 147 -6.14 -2.64 7.79
N SER A 148 -5.64 -1.69 7.00
CA SER A 148 -5.42 -0.31 7.45
C SER A 148 -6.72 0.40 7.80
N MET A 149 -7.79 0.18 7.02
CA MET A 149 -9.11 0.77 7.30
C MET A 149 -9.78 0.13 8.52
N ILE A 150 -9.61 -1.19 8.69
CA ILE A 150 -10.09 -1.89 9.88
C ILE A 150 -9.38 -1.37 11.13
N ALA A 151 -8.05 -1.18 11.04
CA ALA A 151 -7.26 -0.62 12.14
C ALA A 151 -7.74 0.79 12.52
N LEU A 152 -7.89 1.69 11.55
CA LEU A 152 -8.39 3.05 11.79
C LEU A 152 -9.80 3.04 12.39
N ARG A 153 -10.69 2.21 11.86
CA ARG A 153 -12.06 2.12 12.39
C ARG A 153 -12.10 1.57 13.82
N ALA A 154 -11.23 0.64 14.17
CA ALA A 154 -11.14 0.13 15.53
C ALA A 154 -10.63 1.18 16.53
N MET A 155 -9.85 2.18 16.07
CA MET A 155 -9.35 3.29 16.90
C MET A 155 -10.43 4.36 17.16
N TYR A 156 -11.27 4.63 16.17
CA TYR A 156 -12.21 5.77 16.23
C TYR A 156 -13.68 5.35 16.44
N GLY A 157 -13.96 4.07 16.59
CA GLY A 157 -15.30 3.52 16.90
C GLY A 157 -16.09 3.12 15.66
#